data_e09d50bce2d1964b15382dbc85d77821
#
_entry.id   e09d50bce2d1964b15382dbc85d77821
#
_cell.length_a   1.000
_cell.length_b   1.000
_cell.length_c   1.000
_cell.angle_alpha   90.00
_cell.angle_beta   90.00
_cell.angle_gamma   90.00
#
_symmetry.space_group_name_H-M   'P 1'
#
loop_
_entity.id
_entity.type
_entity.pdbx_description
1 polymer ?
#
loop_
_entity_poly.entity_id
_entity_poly.type
_entity_poly.pdbx_seq_one_letter_code
_entity_poly.pdbx_strand_id
1 'polypeptide(L)'
;MNNIDFHGIEEIWSSLSTSSLLWLTVTLAAYLFAQKLYKWSNWNSLLNPVAVSIVTVVILLMATHTPYQTYFSGAQFIHFLLGPTTVALAVPLYDLRIQLAKNWLPILLGLFAGAVTAITSTVLIAGLLGASPETIISLAPKSVTTPIAMSIAEKLGGLPALSASLVVLTGVLGSICAGPLFLLLKVDSSSAKGFALGLSAHGMGTSRAFQIDSTAGAYGLSLIHISEPTRLALIS
;
A
#
# COMPACT_ATOMS: atom_id res chain seq x y z
N MET A 1 34.12 -27.24 -25.66
CA MET A 1 33.24 -26.14 -25.21
C MET A 1 31.81 -26.67 -25.33
N ASN A 2 31.21 -27.01 -24.19
CA ASN A 2 29.88 -27.60 -24.16
C ASN A 2 28.87 -26.51 -24.57
N ASN A 3 28.16 -26.74 -25.68
CA ASN A 3 27.00 -25.97 -26.02
C ASN A 3 25.97 -26.20 -24.89
N ILE A 4 25.78 -25.20 -24.05
CA ILE A 4 24.68 -25.18 -23.10
C ILE A 4 23.40 -25.18 -23.96
N ASP A 5 22.61 -26.24 -23.77
CA ASP A 5 21.41 -26.47 -24.55
C ASP A 5 20.34 -25.46 -24.09
N PHE A 6 20.34 -24.27 -24.72
CA PHE A 6 19.43 -23.17 -24.37
C PHE A 6 17.96 -23.55 -24.60
N HIS A 7 17.67 -24.47 -25.54
CA HIS A 7 16.31 -24.98 -25.77
C HIS A 7 15.75 -25.72 -24.56
N GLY A 8 16.55 -26.54 -23.90
CA GLY A 8 16.13 -27.23 -22.67
C GLY A 8 15.83 -26.25 -21.51
N ILE A 9 16.57 -25.14 -21.42
CA ILE A 9 16.34 -24.11 -20.41
C ILE A 9 15.04 -23.34 -20.68
N GLU A 10 14.73 -23.03 -21.94
CA GLU A 10 13.50 -22.36 -22.34
C GLU A 10 12.26 -23.23 -22.06
N GLU A 11 12.32 -24.53 -22.36
CA GLU A 11 11.24 -25.47 -22.05
C GLU A 11 10.99 -25.62 -20.55
N ILE A 12 12.06 -25.75 -19.76
CA ILE A 12 11.97 -25.78 -18.28
C ILE A 12 11.37 -24.47 -17.77
N TRP A 13 11.82 -23.33 -18.30
CA TRP A 13 11.30 -22.03 -17.87
C TRP A 13 9.81 -21.87 -18.23
N SER A 14 9.40 -22.25 -19.45
CA SER A 14 8.00 -22.17 -19.87
C SER A 14 7.08 -23.02 -18.99
N SER A 15 7.53 -24.20 -18.58
CA SER A 15 6.80 -25.09 -17.64
C SER A 15 6.75 -24.52 -16.23
N LEU A 16 7.88 -24.02 -15.72
CA LEU A 16 7.95 -23.43 -14.38
C LEU A 16 7.19 -22.11 -14.26
N SER A 17 7.24 -21.26 -15.29
CA SER A 17 6.58 -19.95 -15.30
C SER A 17 5.04 -20.04 -15.23
N THR A 18 4.45 -21.17 -15.61
CA THR A 18 3.02 -21.43 -15.44
C THR A 18 2.66 -21.93 -14.04
N SER A 19 3.65 -22.27 -13.21
CA SER A 19 3.42 -22.76 -11.85
C SER A 19 3.06 -21.64 -10.88
N SER A 20 1.89 -21.74 -10.26
CA SER A 20 1.46 -20.80 -9.20
C SER A 20 2.43 -20.78 -8.00
N LEU A 21 3.05 -21.91 -7.68
CA LEU A 21 4.00 -22.02 -6.57
C LEU A 21 5.28 -21.22 -6.83
N LEU A 22 5.73 -21.13 -8.08
CA LEU A 22 6.92 -20.35 -8.43
C LEU A 22 6.71 -18.87 -8.06
N TRP A 23 5.63 -18.27 -8.54
CA TRP A 23 5.39 -16.85 -8.35
C TRP A 23 5.05 -16.47 -6.90
N LEU A 24 4.36 -17.35 -6.18
CA LEU A 24 4.18 -17.23 -4.75
C LEU A 24 5.54 -17.21 -4.04
N THR A 25 6.39 -18.17 -4.33
CA THR A 25 7.74 -18.29 -3.72
C THR A 25 8.63 -17.10 -4.07
N VAL A 26 8.62 -16.68 -5.33
CA VAL A 26 9.38 -15.51 -5.81
C VAL A 26 8.93 -14.23 -5.08
N THR A 27 7.62 -14.02 -4.92
CA THR A 27 7.10 -12.84 -4.23
C THR A 27 7.51 -12.84 -2.76
N LEU A 28 7.38 -13.99 -2.07
CA LEU A 28 7.79 -14.11 -0.68
C LEU A 28 9.31 -13.95 -0.51
N ALA A 29 10.10 -14.55 -1.39
CA ALA A 29 11.55 -14.42 -1.38
C ALA A 29 12.01 -12.97 -1.61
N ALA A 30 11.38 -12.27 -2.59
CA ALA A 30 11.64 -10.87 -2.85
C ALA A 30 11.31 -9.99 -1.63
N TYR A 31 10.21 -10.27 -0.95
CA TYR A 31 9.85 -9.53 0.26
C TYR A 31 10.81 -9.82 1.43
N LEU A 32 11.18 -11.07 1.67
CA LEU A 32 12.14 -11.43 2.71
C LEU A 32 13.53 -10.83 2.44
N PHE A 33 13.98 -10.85 1.18
CA PHE A 33 15.19 -10.17 0.76
C PHE A 33 15.14 -8.67 1.05
N ALA A 34 14.06 -8.02 0.62
CA ALA A 34 13.84 -6.59 0.86
C ALA A 34 13.81 -6.27 2.37
N GLN A 35 13.18 -7.11 3.18
CA GLN A 35 13.14 -6.95 4.63
C GLN A 35 14.53 -7.11 5.27
N LYS A 36 15.34 -8.04 4.79
CA LYS A 36 16.72 -8.21 5.25
C LYS A 36 17.57 -6.99 4.90
N LEU A 37 17.43 -6.47 3.68
CA LEU A 37 18.12 -5.28 3.22
C LEU A 37 17.72 -4.04 4.05
N TYR A 38 16.43 -3.90 4.35
CA TYR A 38 15.90 -2.83 5.18
C TYR A 38 16.48 -2.86 6.61
N LYS A 39 16.55 -4.05 7.22
CA LYS A 39 17.17 -4.22 8.54
C LYS A 39 18.67 -3.92 8.51
N TRP A 40 19.36 -4.38 7.47
CA TRP A 40 20.80 -4.13 7.30
C TRP A 40 21.13 -2.64 7.08
N SER A 41 20.24 -1.89 6.47
CA SER A 41 20.39 -0.45 6.25
C SER A 41 19.98 0.43 7.46
N ASN A 42 19.92 -0.13 8.68
CA ASN A 42 19.46 0.58 9.87
C ASN A 42 18.06 1.20 9.71
N TRP A 43 17.13 0.46 9.14
CA TRP A 43 15.72 0.88 8.98
C TRP A 43 15.55 2.14 8.11
N ASN A 44 16.42 2.33 7.13
CA ASN A 44 16.34 3.46 6.22
C ASN A 44 15.03 3.44 5.43
N SER A 45 14.20 4.45 5.59
CA SER A 45 12.88 4.55 4.96
C SER A 45 12.91 4.48 3.42
N LEU A 46 14.02 4.86 2.79
CA LEU A 46 14.20 4.74 1.34
C LEU A 46 14.21 3.28 0.86
N LEU A 47 14.64 2.35 1.71
CA LEU A 47 14.65 0.92 1.42
C LEU A 47 13.40 0.24 1.98
N ASN A 48 12.23 0.89 1.89
CA ASN A 48 10.96 0.31 2.31
C ASN A 48 10.78 -1.10 1.71
N PRO A 49 10.53 -2.15 2.53
CA PRO A 49 10.48 -3.53 2.05
C PRO A 49 9.46 -3.77 0.95
N VAL A 50 8.30 -3.08 1.02
CA VAL A 50 7.25 -3.21 -0.01
C VAL A 50 7.74 -2.61 -1.32
N ALA A 51 8.32 -1.39 -1.29
CA ALA A 51 8.84 -0.73 -2.49
C ALA A 51 9.96 -1.55 -3.13
N VAL A 52 10.94 -2.03 -2.34
CA VAL A 52 12.06 -2.83 -2.84
C VAL A 52 11.56 -4.16 -3.42
N SER A 53 10.60 -4.84 -2.78
CA SER A 53 10.05 -6.09 -3.30
C SER A 53 9.30 -5.89 -4.62
N ILE A 54 8.50 -4.81 -4.75
CA ILE A 54 7.83 -4.48 -6.00
C ILE A 54 8.86 -4.26 -7.12
N VAL A 55 9.88 -3.43 -6.89
CA VAL A 55 10.94 -3.18 -7.87
C VAL A 55 11.67 -4.47 -8.25
N THR A 56 11.99 -5.31 -7.27
CA THR A 56 12.66 -6.61 -7.51
C THR A 56 11.82 -7.52 -8.41
N VAL A 57 10.52 -7.66 -8.11
CA VAL A 57 9.60 -8.47 -8.92
C VAL A 57 9.44 -7.89 -10.31
N VAL A 58 9.28 -6.57 -10.45
CA VAL A 58 9.16 -5.90 -11.76
C VAL A 58 10.42 -6.14 -12.60
N ILE A 59 11.60 -5.95 -12.04
CA ILE A 59 12.88 -6.23 -12.74
C ILE A 59 12.95 -7.68 -13.19
N LEU A 60 12.55 -8.61 -12.32
CA LEU A 60 12.55 -10.04 -12.65
C LEU A 60 11.60 -10.35 -13.82
N LEU A 61 10.37 -9.83 -13.79
CA LEU A 61 9.39 -10.02 -14.87
C LEU A 61 9.89 -9.44 -16.19
N MET A 62 10.52 -8.26 -16.16
CA MET A 62 11.12 -7.66 -17.35
C MET A 62 12.29 -8.47 -17.88
N ALA A 63 13.17 -8.96 -17.02
CA ALA A 63 14.35 -9.76 -17.39
C ALA A 63 13.97 -11.13 -17.96
N THR A 64 12.87 -11.71 -17.49
CA THR A 64 12.36 -13.02 -17.92
C THR A 64 11.30 -12.91 -19.03
N HIS A 65 10.98 -11.68 -19.47
CA HIS A 65 9.91 -11.42 -20.46
C HIS A 65 8.56 -12.07 -20.09
N THR A 66 8.29 -12.22 -18.78
CA THR A 66 7.08 -12.86 -18.28
C THR A 66 5.92 -11.86 -18.25
N PRO A 67 4.75 -12.16 -18.89
CA PRO A 67 3.58 -11.31 -18.83
C PRO A 67 3.05 -11.18 -17.38
N TYR A 68 2.55 -9.99 -17.04
CA TYR A 68 1.97 -9.74 -15.71
C TYR A 68 0.84 -10.72 -15.35
N GLN A 69 0.00 -11.11 -16.33
CA GLN A 69 -1.09 -12.07 -16.12
C GLN A 69 -0.58 -13.43 -15.63
N THR A 70 0.53 -13.90 -16.19
CA THR A 70 1.16 -15.18 -15.79
C THR A 70 1.67 -15.09 -14.35
N TYR A 71 2.33 -13.99 -14.00
CA TYR A 71 2.75 -13.73 -12.63
C TYR A 71 1.55 -13.66 -11.67
N PHE A 72 0.53 -12.87 -12.02
CA PHE A 72 -0.63 -12.64 -11.15
C PHE A 72 -1.44 -13.90 -10.90
N SER A 73 -1.60 -14.76 -11.88
CA SER A 73 -2.30 -16.06 -11.72
C SER A 73 -1.63 -16.94 -10.66
N GLY A 74 -0.30 -16.88 -10.55
CA GLY A 74 0.44 -17.58 -9.50
C GLY A 74 0.42 -16.87 -8.15
N ALA A 75 0.54 -15.55 -8.15
CA ALA A 75 0.58 -14.75 -6.94
C ALA A 75 -0.82 -14.47 -6.33
N GLN A 76 -1.92 -14.81 -6.99
CA GLN A 76 -3.29 -14.53 -6.52
C GLN A 76 -3.63 -15.17 -5.17
N PHE A 77 -2.91 -16.22 -4.75
CA PHE A 77 -3.07 -16.81 -3.41
C PHE A 77 -2.72 -15.79 -2.32
N ILE A 78 -1.74 -14.90 -2.56
CA ILE A 78 -1.43 -13.79 -1.64
C ILE A 78 -2.62 -12.83 -1.56
N HIS A 79 -3.27 -12.57 -2.70
CA HIS A 79 -4.47 -11.75 -2.75
C HIS A 79 -5.62 -12.36 -1.95
N PHE A 80 -5.80 -13.67 -2.00
CA PHE A 80 -6.79 -14.38 -1.19
C PHE A 80 -6.53 -14.21 0.31
N LEU A 81 -5.26 -14.18 0.74
CA LEU A 81 -4.89 -13.98 2.14
C LEU A 81 -5.20 -12.57 2.68
N LEU A 82 -5.54 -11.60 1.83
CA LEU A 82 -5.95 -10.26 2.29
C LEU A 82 -7.19 -10.32 3.21
N GLY A 83 -8.16 -11.17 2.90
CA GLY A 83 -9.36 -11.33 3.73
C GLY A 83 -9.03 -11.76 5.17
N PRO A 84 -8.44 -12.93 5.39
CA PRO A 84 -8.02 -13.38 6.72
C PRO A 84 -7.08 -12.41 7.43
N THR A 85 -6.14 -11.79 6.70
CA THR A 85 -5.21 -10.81 7.27
C THR A 85 -5.95 -9.58 7.79
N THR A 86 -6.94 -9.08 7.04
CA THR A 86 -7.75 -7.94 7.47
C THR A 86 -8.51 -8.24 8.76
N VAL A 87 -9.06 -9.46 8.89
CA VAL A 87 -9.71 -9.90 10.13
C VAL A 87 -8.70 -10.02 11.28
N ALA A 88 -7.51 -10.58 11.03
CA ALA A 88 -6.46 -10.70 12.05
C ALA A 88 -5.99 -9.34 12.58
N LEU A 89 -5.99 -8.32 11.73
CA LEU A 89 -5.66 -6.95 12.12
C LEU A 89 -6.70 -6.33 13.09
N ALA A 90 -7.89 -6.91 13.21
CA ALA A 90 -8.88 -6.45 14.21
C ALA A 90 -8.44 -6.73 15.66
N VAL A 91 -7.53 -7.68 15.90
CA VAL A 91 -7.04 -8.01 17.25
C VAL A 91 -6.32 -6.81 17.90
N PRO A 92 -5.26 -6.22 17.33
CA PRO A 92 -4.63 -5.03 17.91
C PRO A 92 -5.60 -3.84 18.06
N LEU A 93 -6.58 -3.72 17.18
CA LEU A 93 -7.61 -2.69 17.27
C LEU A 93 -8.50 -2.91 18.49
N TYR A 94 -8.90 -4.16 18.75
CA TYR A 94 -9.71 -4.53 19.91
C TYR A 94 -8.96 -4.27 21.23
N ASP A 95 -7.66 -4.56 21.28
CA ASP A 95 -6.85 -4.33 22.47
C ASP A 95 -6.79 -2.83 22.88
N LEU A 96 -6.81 -1.94 21.89
CA LEU A 96 -6.78 -0.49 22.11
C LEU A 96 -8.15 0.19 22.06
N ARG A 97 -9.25 -0.57 22.01
CA ARG A 97 -10.64 -0.05 21.90
C ARG A 97 -11.00 1.01 22.93
N ILE A 98 -10.52 0.86 24.18
CA ILE A 98 -10.82 1.83 25.25
C ILE A 98 -10.11 3.16 25.00
N GLN A 99 -8.86 3.14 24.52
CA GLN A 99 -8.11 4.34 24.17
C GLN A 99 -8.71 5.04 22.96
N LEU A 100 -9.10 4.27 21.93
CA LEU A 100 -9.77 4.79 20.74
C LEU A 100 -11.12 5.40 21.09
N ALA A 101 -11.91 4.75 21.96
CA ALA A 101 -13.19 5.27 22.43
C ALA A 101 -13.03 6.58 23.23
N LYS A 102 -11.99 6.72 24.03
CA LYS A 102 -11.71 7.98 24.73
C LYS A 102 -11.31 9.12 23.80
N ASN A 103 -10.68 8.80 22.67
CA ASN A 103 -10.18 9.77 21.69
C ASN A 103 -11.08 9.86 20.43
N TRP A 104 -12.34 9.43 20.50
CA TRP A 104 -13.22 9.38 19.32
C TRP A 104 -13.38 10.74 18.64
N LEU A 105 -13.53 11.83 19.42
CA LEU A 105 -13.72 13.17 18.86
C LEU A 105 -12.47 13.70 18.14
N PRO A 106 -11.25 13.68 18.72
CA PRO A 106 -10.03 13.99 17.96
C PRO A 106 -9.85 13.13 16.72
N ILE A 107 -10.18 11.84 16.78
CA ILE A 107 -10.09 10.93 15.64
C ILE A 107 -11.04 11.36 14.51
N LEU A 108 -12.31 11.64 14.82
CA LEU A 108 -13.28 12.08 13.82
C LEU A 108 -12.93 13.45 13.21
N LEU A 109 -12.57 14.41 14.04
CA LEU A 109 -12.16 15.74 13.55
C LEU A 109 -10.91 15.66 12.68
N GLY A 110 -9.92 14.90 13.11
CA GLY A 110 -8.69 14.66 12.35
C GLY A 110 -8.97 13.93 11.03
N LEU A 111 -9.83 12.91 11.05
CA LEU A 111 -10.27 12.19 9.86
C LEU A 111 -10.93 13.11 8.85
N PHE A 112 -11.90 13.91 9.30
CA PHE A 112 -12.61 14.83 8.42
C PHE A 112 -11.68 15.89 7.84
N ALA A 113 -10.92 16.59 8.69
CA ALA A 113 -9.97 17.61 8.27
C ALA A 113 -8.90 17.04 7.32
N GLY A 114 -8.32 15.89 7.65
CA GLY A 114 -7.31 15.24 6.83
C GLY A 114 -7.86 14.72 5.51
N ALA A 115 -9.07 14.13 5.48
CA ALA A 115 -9.70 13.68 4.25
C ALA A 115 -10.04 14.86 3.31
N VAL A 116 -10.61 15.93 3.84
CA VAL A 116 -10.90 17.15 3.07
C VAL A 116 -9.60 17.74 2.52
N THR A 117 -8.57 17.88 3.36
CA THR A 117 -7.27 18.41 2.93
C THR A 117 -6.62 17.53 1.87
N ALA A 118 -6.66 16.20 2.03
CA ALA A 118 -6.06 15.28 1.07
C ALA A 118 -6.76 15.33 -0.29
N ILE A 119 -8.09 15.38 -0.32
CA ILE A 119 -8.86 15.42 -1.57
C ILE A 119 -8.71 16.80 -2.23
N THR A 120 -8.94 17.88 -1.49
CA THR A 120 -8.90 19.24 -2.04
C THR A 120 -7.50 19.60 -2.55
N SER A 121 -6.44 19.31 -1.79
CA SER A 121 -5.07 19.57 -2.24
C SER A 121 -4.74 18.75 -3.49
N THR A 122 -5.16 17.49 -3.56
CA THR A 122 -4.94 16.63 -4.73
C THR A 122 -5.64 17.18 -5.97
N VAL A 123 -6.91 17.53 -5.86
CA VAL A 123 -7.71 18.07 -6.97
C VAL A 123 -7.13 19.41 -7.44
N LEU A 124 -6.81 20.30 -6.50
CA LEU A 124 -6.25 21.61 -6.82
C LEU A 124 -4.88 21.50 -7.49
N ILE A 125 -3.96 20.71 -6.91
CA ILE A 125 -2.60 20.57 -7.47
C ILE A 125 -2.68 19.91 -8.85
N ALA A 126 -3.42 18.83 -9.00
CA ALA A 126 -3.56 18.16 -10.29
C ALA A 126 -4.22 19.06 -11.34
N GLY A 127 -5.24 19.82 -10.96
CA GLY A 127 -5.89 20.79 -11.84
C GLY A 127 -4.96 21.92 -12.28
N LEU A 128 -4.17 22.49 -11.35
CA LEU A 128 -3.18 23.53 -11.66
C LEU A 128 -2.06 23.02 -12.58
N LEU A 129 -1.71 21.75 -12.49
CA LEU A 129 -0.74 21.09 -13.36
C LEU A 129 -1.32 20.67 -14.73
N GLY A 130 -2.61 20.94 -14.97
CA GLY A 130 -3.24 20.64 -16.26
C GLY A 130 -3.61 19.16 -16.46
N ALA A 131 -3.78 18.40 -15.36
CA ALA A 131 -4.21 17.01 -15.47
C ALA A 131 -5.62 16.91 -16.05
N SER A 132 -5.89 15.85 -16.84
CA SER A 132 -7.24 15.62 -17.38
C SER A 132 -8.23 15.32 -16.26
N PRO A 133 -9.54 15.61 -16.47
CA PRO A 133 -10.59 15.31 -15.48
C PRO A 133 -10.57 13.85 -15.02
N GLU A 134 -10.37 12.90 -15.93
CA GLU A 134 -10.25 11.48 -15.61
C GLU A 134 -9.06 11.16 -14.70
N THR A 135 -7.92 11.84 -14.92
CA THR A 135 -6.74 11.71 -14.05
C THR A 135 -7.01 12.28 -12.67
N ILE A 136 -7.66 13.44 -12.58
CA ILE A 136 -8.02 14.07 -11.30
C ILE A 136 -8.95 13.16 -10.50
N ILE A 137 -9.97 12.60 -11.15
CA ILE A 137 -10.92 11.66 -10.53
C ILE A 137 -10.19 10.40 -10.04
N SER A 138 -9.24 9.88 -10.82
CA SER A 138 -8.44 8.71 -10.46
C SER A 138 -7.49 8.98 -9.28
N LEU A 139 -7.01 10.22 -9.13
CA LEU A 139 -6.14 10.66 -8.05
C LEU A 139 -6.89 10.93 -6.73
N ALA A 140 -8.15 11.35 -6.80
CA ALA A 140 -8.92 11.75 -5.63
C ALA A 140 -8.96 10.68 -4.52
N PRO A 141 -9.17 9.39 -4.82
CA PRO A 141 -9.22 8.32 -3.81
C PRO A 141 -7.84 7.74 -3.45
N LYS A 142 -6.72 8.36 -3.80
CA LYS A 142 -5.36 7.80 -3.61
C LYS A 142 -4.98 7.40 -2.19
N SER A 143 -5.70 7.90 -1.18
CA SER A 143 -5.41 7.67 0.24
C SER A 143 -6.28 6.57 0.89
N VAL A 144 -7.02 5.79 0.11
CA VAL A 144 -7.74 4.60 0.58
C VAL A 144 -7.09 3.33 0.03
N THR A 145 -7.57 2.14 0.43
CA THR A 145 -7.04 0.88 -0.10
C THR A 145 -7.36 0.72 -1.60
N THR A 146 -6.50 0.01 -2.30
CA THR A 146 -6.56 -0.14 -3.76
C THR A 146 -7.93 -0.59 -4.28
N PRO A 147 -8.61 -1.62 -3.71
CA PRO A 147 -9.92 -2.05 -4.21
C PRO A 147 -10.98 -0.95 -4.10
N ILE A 148 -10.97 -0.20 -3.01
CA ILE A 148 -11.92 0.89 -2.78
C ILE A 148 -11.63 2.06 -3.72
N ALA A 149 -10.37 2.43 -3.89
CA ALA A 149 -9.97 3.48 -4.80
C ALA A 149 -10.38 3.16 -6.25
N MET A 150 -10.20 1.92 -6.69
CA MET A 150 -10.61 1.45 -8.01
C MET A 150 -12.12 1.57 -8.20
N SER A 151 -12.92 1.10 -7.23
CA SER A 151 -14.38 1.19 -7.28
C SER A 151 -14.88 2.64 -7.29
N ILE A 152 -14.25 3.54 -6.53
CA ILE A 152 -14.57 4.96 -6.53
C ILE A 152 -14.24 5.58 -7.89
N ALA A 153 -13.04 5.33 -8.42
CA ALA A 153 -12.63 5.85 -9.72
C ALA A 153 -13.57 5.39 -10.83
N GLU A 154 -13.93 4.11 -10.85
CA GLU A 154 -14.87 3.55 -11.83
C GLU A 154 -16.24 4.22 -11.79
N LYS A 155 -16.83 4.36 -10.59
CA LYS A 155 -18.14 4.98 -10.42
C LYS A 155 -18.18 6.46 -10.83
N LEU A 156 -17.07 7.18 -10.64
CA LEU A 156 -16.96 8.60 -10.94
C LEU A 156 -16.46 8.90 -12.37
N GLY A 157 -16.18 7.89 -13.18
CA GLY A 157 -15.68 8.05 -14.54
C GLY A 157 -14.16 8.27 -14.64
N GLY A 158 -13.41 7.87 -13.64
CA GLY A 158 -11.94 7.79 -13.69
C GLY A 158 -11.43 6.45 -14.22
N LEU A 159 -10.11 6.25 -14.16
CA LEU A 159 -9.42 5.07 -14.64
C LEU A 159 -9.02 4.17 -13.44
N PRO A 160 -9.67 2.99 -13.21
CA PRO A 160 -9.39 2.13 -12.06
C PRO A 160 -7.94 1.68 -11.97
N ALA A 161 -7.32 1.31 -13.10
CA ALA A 161 -5.93 0.88 -13.16
C ALA A 161 -4.95 2.00 -12.78
N LEU A 162 -5.24 3.24 -13.22
CA LEU A 162 -4.46 4.41 -12.82
C LEU A 162 -4.63 4.68 -11.32
N SER A 163 -5.86 4.63 -10.81
CA SER A 163 -6.14 4.80 -9.38
C SER A 163 -5.38 3.77 -8.53
N ALA A 164 -5.36 2.50 -8.92
CA ALA A 164 -4.60 1.46 -8.25
C ALA A 164 -3.10 1.79 -8.17
N SER A 165 -2.51 2.21 -9.28
CA SER A 165 -1.10 2.60 -9.36
C SER A 165 -0.78 3.80 -8.46
N LEU A 166 -1.66 4.80 -8.46
CA LEU A 166 -1.50 6.01 -7.64
C LEU A 166 -1.65 5.73 -6.14
N VAL A 167 -2.53 4.80 -5.75
CA VAL A 167 -2.64 4.33 -4.36
C VAL A 167 -1.34 3.69 -3.91
N VAL A 168 -0.77 2.77 -4.69
CA VAL A 168 0.50 2.12 -4.36
C VAL A 168 1.62 3.15 -4.25
N LEU A 169 1.72 4.06 -5.21
CA LEU A 169 2.72 5.14 -5.20
C LEU A 169 2.57 6.04 -3.95
N THR A 170 1.35 6.43 -3.61
CA THR A 170 1.05 7.24 -2.42
C THR A 170 1.44 6.50 -1.14
N GLY A 171 1.14 5.20 -1.04
CA GLY A 171 1.50 4.38 0.11
C GLY A 171 3.01 4.26 0.30
N VAL A 172 3.75 4.03 -0.79
CA VAL A 172 5.22 3.95 -0.78
C VAL A 172 5.82 5.30 -0.39
N LEU A 173 5.45 6.38 -1.07
CA LEU A 173 5.97 7.73 -0.80
C LEU A 173 5.62 8.18 0.62
N GLY A 174 4.37 7.96 1.07
CA GLY A 174 3.95 8.29 2.42
C GLY A 174 4.76 7.56 3.49
N SER A 175 5.03 6.27 3.28
CA SER A 175 5.85 5.47 4.20
C SER A 175 7.30 5.93 4.25
N ILE A 176 7.87 6.35 3.12
CA ILE A 176 9.25 6.87 3.03
C ILE A 176 9.35 8.25 3.68
N CYS A 177 8.45 9.16 3.33
CA CYS A 177 8.49 10.56 3.77
C CYS A 177 8.08 10.75 5.23
N ALA A 178 7.34 9.81 5.82
CA ALA A 178 6.79 9.95 7.17
C ALA A 178 7.87 10.21 8.24
N GLY A 179 8.96 9.45 8.24
CA GLY A 179 10.03 9.62 9.23
C GLY A 179 10.64 11.03 9.21
N PRO A 180 11.17 11.50 8.08
CA PRO A 180 11.67 12.85 7.94
C PRO A 180 10.65 13.94 8.29
N LEU A 181 9.38 13.77 7.88
CA LEU A 181 8.32 14.73 8.18
C LEU A 181 8.00 14.80 9.67
N PHE A 182 7.92 13.67 10.37
CA PHE A 182 7.68 13.65 11.81
C PHE A 182 8.81 14.33 12.58
N LEU A 183 10.05 14.16 12.15
CA LEU A 183 11.20 14.85 12.74
C LEU A 183 11.13 16.36 12.48
N LEU A 184 10.85 16.77 11.25
CA LEU A 184 10.74 18.18 10.86
C LEU A 184 9.62 18.90 11.62
N LEU A 185 8.45 18.25 11.72
CA LEU A 185 7.26 18.79 12.38
C LEU A 185 7.24 18.56 13.90
N LYS A 186 8.29 17.92 14.46
CA LYS A 186 8.41 17.57 15.88
C LYS A 186 7.18 16.83 16.42
N VAL A 187 6.68 15.87 15.64
CA VAL A 187 5.57 15.01 16.06
C VAL A 187 6.13 13.86 16.88
N ASP A 188 5.95 13.88 18.19
CA ASP A 188 6.49 12.86 19.10
C ASP A 188 5.46 11.78 19.46
N SER A 189 4.17 12.11 19.45
CA SER A 189 3.08 11.20 19.83
C SER A 189 2.93 10.04 18.86
N SER A 190 3.03 8.80 19.36
CA SER A 190 2.83 7.57 18.58
C SER A 190 1.43 7.50 17.97
N SER A 191 0.40 7.91 18.71
CA SER A 191 -0.98 7.97 18.21
C SER A 191 -1.12 8.91 17.02
N ALA A 192 -0.51 10.11 17.09
CA ALA A 192 -0.52 11.07 15.98
C ALA A 192 0.25 10.57 14.75
N LYS A 193 1.41 9.92 14.95
CA LYS A 193 2.18 9.29 13.87
C LYS A 193 1.38 8.20 13.19
N GLY A 194 0.78 7.30 13.97
CA GLY A 194 -0.06 6.23 13.45
C GLY A 194 -1.27 6.74 12.70
N PHE A 195 -1.97 7.72 13.29
CA PHE A 195 -3.10 8.38 12.67
C PHE A 195 -2.73 8.99 11.30
N ALA A 196 -1.67 9.80 11.25
CA ALA A 196 -1.21 10.44 10.01
C ALA A 196 -0.83 9.41 8.93
N LEU A 197 -0.13 8.34 9.30
CA LEU A 197 0.26 7.26 8.39
C LEU A 197 -0.95 6.48 7.85
N GLY A 198 -1.91 6.14 8.71
CA GLY A 198 -3.12 5.43 8.30
C GLY A 198 -3.98 6.26 7.37
N LEU A 199 -4.13 7.56 7.65
CA LEU A 199 -4.94 8.47 6.86
C LEU A 199 -4.34 8.80 5.48
N SER A 200 -3.02 8.98 5.41
CA SER A 200 -2.34 9.42 4.18
C SER A 200 -1.88 8.26 3.28
N ALA A 201 -1.46 7.14 3.87
CA ALA A 201 -0.80 6.04 3.19
C ALA A 201 -1.46 4.67 3.45
N HIS A 202 -2.69 4.67 3.95
CA HIS A 202 -3.57 3.51 4.15
C HIS A 202 -2.84 2.27 4.73
N GLY A 203 -3.00 1.07 4.14
CA GLY A 203 -2.40 -0.17 4.64
C GLY A 203 -0.87 -0.15 4.71
N MET A 204 -0.19 0.49 3.72
CA MET A 204 1.27 0.61 3.75
C MET A 204 1.73 1.56 4.86
N GLY A 205 1.02 2.68 5.06
CA GLY A 205 1.27 3.58 6.17
C GLY A 205 1.04 2.91 7.51
N THR A 206 -0.03 2.12 7.65
CA THR A 206 -0.31 1.33 8.85
C THR A 206 0.78 0.29 9.13
N SER A 207 1.26 -0.41 8.11
CA SER A 207 2.40 -1.32 8.24
C SER A 207 3.65 -0.59 8.74
N ARG A 208 3.91 0.62 8.23
CA ARG A 208 4.99 1.48 8.72
C ARG A 208 4.76 1.94 10.16
N ALA A 209 3.52 2.26 10.52
CA ALA A 209 3.15 2.65 11.88
C ALA A 209 3.42 1.53 12.90
N PHE A 210 3.13 0.27 12.56
CA PHE A 210 3.49 -0.88 13.40
C PHE A 210 5.00 -1.08 13.59
N GLN A 211 5.82 -0.59 12.66
CA GLN A 211 7.28 -0.61 12.82
C GLN A 211 7.78 0.49 13.78
N ILE A 212 6.98 1.53 14.04
CA ILE A 212 7.29 2.54 15.06
C ILE A 212 6.98 1.96 16.44
N ASP A 213 5.73 1.61 16.70
CA ASP A 213 5.26 0.88 17.86
C ASP A 213 3.82 0.36 17.67
N SER A 214 3.35 -0.46 18.61
CA SER A 214 2.00 -1.06 18.58
C SER A 214 0.88 -0.02 18.65
N THR A 215 1.08 1.08 19.40
CA THR A 215 0.10 2.15 19.53
C THR A 215 -0.05 2.90 18.21
N ALA A 216 1.05 3.28 17.57
CA ALA A 216 1.02 3.90 16.24
C ALA A 216 0.33 2.97 15.23
N GLY A 217 0.69 1.68 15.22
CA GLY A 217 0.07 0.68 14.36
C GLY A 217 -1.44 0.60 14.52
N ALA A 218 -1.95 0.54 15.75
CA ALA A 218 -3.37 0.44 16.01
C ALA A 218 -4.14 1.73 15.66
N TYR A 219 -3.57 2.91 15.89
CA TYR A 219 -4.17 4.16 15.42
C TYR A 219 -4.19 4.24 13.89
N GLY A 220 -3.15 3.81 13.20
CA GLY A 220 -3.15 3.71 11.74
C GLY A 220 -4.22 2.76 11.23
N LEU A 221 -4.37 1.61 11.86
CA LEU A 221 -5.36 0.60 11.51
C LEU A 221 -6.79 1.06 11.77
N SER A 222 -7.04 1.80 12.87
CA SER A 222 -8.38 2.34 13.18
C SER A 222 -8.89 3.24 12.06
N LEU A 223 -8.00 3.96 11.40
CA LEU A 223 -8.36 4.84 10.29
C LEU A 223 -8.83 4.08 9.06
N ILE A 224 -8.22 2.94 8.73
CA ILE A 224 -8.67 2.09 7.63
C ILE A 224 -10.10 1.63 7.90
N HIS A 225 -10.38 1.11 9.09
CA HIS A 225 -11.71 0.58 9.44
C HIS A 225 -12.79 1.65 9.59
N ILE A 226 -12.44 2.88 9.99
CA ILE A 226 -13.40 3.97 10.15
C ILE A 226 -13.60 4.74 8.83
N SER A 227 -12.52 5.02 8.09
CA SER A 227 -12.57 5.89 6.92
C SER A 227 -13.10 5.19 5.67
N GLU A 228 -12.77 3.93 5.45
CA GLU A 228 -13.12 3.25 4.21
C GLU A 228 -14.61 2.93 4.07
N PRO A 229 -15.29 2.35 5.09
CA PRO A 229 -16.74 2.15 5.02
C PRO A 229 -17.51 3.48 4.87
N THR A 230 -17.07 4.53 5.56
CA THR A 230 -17.71 5.84 5.51
C THR A 230 -17.61 6.46 4.11
N ARG A 231 -16.47 6.32 3.44
CA ARG A 231 -16.27 6.83 2.08
C ARG A 231 -17.08 6.07 1.04
N LEU A 232 -17.23 4.75 1.18
CA LEU A 232 -18.12 3.96 0.33
C LEU A 232 -19.58 4.40 0.47
N ALA A 233 -20.05 4.67 1.69
CA ALA A 233 -21.41 5.13 1.95
C ALA A 233 -21.69 6.55 1.42
N LEU A 234 -20.67 7.39 1.27
CA LEU A 234 -20.80 8.75 0.71
C LEU A 234 -20.89 8.77 -0.82
N ILE A 235 -20.59 7.66 -1.48
CA ILE A 235 -20.52 7.54 -2.95
C ILE A 235 -21.62 6.63 -3.51
N SER A 236 -22.25 5.85 -2.64
CA SER A 236 -23.44 5.05 -2.97
C SER A 236 -24.71 5.87 -2.94
#